data_112f5c78b9875e580915269ab9b3ecc8
#
_entry.id   112f5c78b9875e580915269ab9b3ecc8
#
_cell.length_a   1.000
_cell.length_b   1.000
_cell.length_c   1.000
_cell.angle_alpha   90.00
_cell.angle_beta   90.00
_cell.angle_gamma   90.00
#
_symmetry.space_group_name_H-M   'P 1'
#
loop_
_entity.id
_entity.type
_entity.pdbx_description
1 polymer ?
#
loop_
_entity_poly.entity_id
_entity_poly.type
_entity_poly.pdbx_seq_one_letter_code
_entity_poly.pdbx_strand_id
1 'polypeptide(L)'
;DAAFDKVLVASPSYYEAYIFKARTNSLMENDENTIKFYEAYVAAVTAKGAEETAKPPVIKKIAESYNTIGATYANTDKVKAVEYFNKTLAIDPANAYALSSIKQLK
;
A
#
# COMPACT_ATOMS: atom_id res chain seq x y z
N ASP A 1 9.35 -0.50 -17.08
CA ASP A 1 9.88 0.68 -17.75
C ASP A 1 11.31 0.94 -17.29
N ALA A 2 12.28 0.87 -18.23
CA ALA A 2 13.70 0.97 -17.93
C ALA A 2 14.11 2.32 -17.30
N ALA A 3 13.52 3.43 -17.75
CA ALA A 3 13.80 4.74 -17.20
C ALA A 3 13.32 4.85 -15.74
N PHE A 4 12.18 4.26 -15.46
CA PHE A 4 11.62 4.24 -14.13
C PHE A 4 12.47 3.37 -13.19
N ASP A 5 12.97 2.25 -13.69
CA ASP A 5 13.83 1.36 -12.91
C ASP A 5 15.16 2.02 -12.56
N LYS A 6 15.69 2.86 -13.45
CA LYS A 6 16.89 3.65 -13.14
C LYS A 6 16.64 4.62 -11.99
N VAL A 7 15.48 5.25 -11.93
CA VAL A 7 15.10 6.13 -10.82
C VAL A 7 15.06 5.36 -9.52
N LEU A 8 14.50 4.13 -9.54
CA LEU A 8 14.44 3.28 -8.36
C LEU A 8 15.82 2.95 -7.79
N VAL A 9 16.81 2.76 -8.66
CA VAL A 9 18.17 2.42 -8.23
C VAL A 9 18.95 3.65 -7.74
N ALA A 10 18.76 4.80 -8.40
CA ALA A 10 19.60 5.98 -8.17
C ALA A 10 19.06 6.94 -7.10
N SER A 11 17.77 6.90 -6.79
CA SER A 11 17.14 7.88 -5.89
C SER A 11 17.08 7.39 -4.44
N PRO A 12 17.43 8.26 -3.45
CA PRO A 12 17.20 7.90 -2.04
C PRO A 12 15.71 7.79 -1.69
N SER A 13 14.82 8.36 -2.52
CA SER A 13 13.36 8.25 -2.36
C SER A 13 12.76 7.25 -3.33
N TYR A 14 13.50 6.21 -3.68
CA TYR A 14 13.08 5.22 -4.64
C TYR A 14 11.76 4.53 -4.28
N TYR A 15 11.45 4.42 -3.00
CA TYR A 15 10.20 3.79 -2.56
C TYR A 15 8.97 4.57 -3.01
N GLU A 16 9.07 5.87 -3.22
CA GLU A 16 7.94 6.65 -3.74
C GLU A 16 7.60 6.28 -5.19
N ALA A 17 8.59 5.85 -5.96
CA ALA A 17 8.36 5.38 -7.32
C ALA A 17 7.50 4.11 -7.34
N TYR A 18 7.61 3.26 -6.33
CA TYR A 18 6.76 2.08 -6.20
C TYR A 18 5.29 2.46 -6.08
N ILE A 19 4.98 3.50 -5.30
CA ILE A 19 3.59 3.91 -5.11
C ILE A 19 2.99 4.48 -6.40
N PHE A 20 3.80 5.17 -7.21
CA PHE A 20 3.36 5.61 -8.55
C PHE A 20 3.05 4.42 -9.45
N LYS A 21 3.93 3.41 -9.47
CA LYS A 21 3.69 2.19 -10.24
C LYS A 21 2.43 1.47 -9.77
N ALA A 22 2.23 1.39 -8.46
CA ALA A 22 1.05 0.76 -7.89
C ALA A 22 -0.23 1.49 -8.32
N ARG A 23 -0.24 2.81 -8.23
CA ARG A 23 -1.40 3.63 -8.62
C ARG A 23 -1.71 3.48 -10.11
N THR A 24 -0.68 3.48 -10.95
CA THR A 24 -0.83 3.29 -12.38
C THR A 24 -1.44 1.93 -12.70
N ASN A 25 -0.94 0.87 -12.07
CA ASN A 25 -1.48 -0.47 -12.29
C ASN A 25 -2.90 -0.62 -11.75
N SER A 26 -3.23 0.07 -10.67
CA SER A 26 -4.60 0.10 -10.15
C SER A 26 -5.56 0.73 -11.15
N LEU A 27 -5.15 1.82 -11.80
CA LEU A 27 -5.95 2.46 -12.84
C LEU A 27 -6.13 1.58 -14.06
N MET A 28 -5.14 0.72 -14.37
CA MET A 28 -5.21 -0.23 -15.47
C MET A 28 -5.91 -1.54 -15.07
N GLU A 29 -6.40 -1.62 -13.84
CA GLU A 29 -7.04 -2.82 -13.29
C GLU A 29 -6.13 -4.05 -13.31
N ASN A 30 -4.83 -3.84 -13.16
CA ASN A 30 -3.86 -4.93 -13.04
C ASN A 30 -3.64 -5.24 -11.57
N ASP A 31 -4.50 -6.09 -11.01
CA ASP A 31 -4.54 -6.37 -9.59
C ASP A 31 -3.24 -6.98 -9.05
N GLU A 32 -2.65 -7.90 -9.80
CA GLU A 32 -1.41 -8.56 -9.39
C GLU A 32 -0.28 -7.55 -9.21
N ASN A 33 -0.08 -6.67 -10.18
CA ASN A 33 0.96 -5.66 -10.11
C ASN A 33 0.63 -4.57 -9.10
N THR A 34 -0.64 -4.22 -8.94
CA THR A 34 -1.09 -3.26 -7.93
C THR A 34 -0.65 -3.74 -6.54
N ILE A 35 -0.97 -4.99 -6.21
CA ILE A 35 -0.58 -5.59 -4.94
C ILE A 35 0.94 -5.61 -4.80
N LYS A 36 1.63 -6.09 -5.83
CA LYS A 36 3.09 -6.22 -5.82
C LYS A 36 3.79 -4.89 -5.53
N PHE A 37 3.39 -3.82 -6.22
CA PHE A 37 4.05 -2.53 -6.05
C PHE A 37 3.69 -1.83 -4.75
N TYR A 38 2.46 -1.97 -4.26
CA TYR A 38 2.13 -1.45 -2.93
C TYR A 38 2.88 -2.20 -1.83
N GLU A 39 3.00 -3.52 -1.93
CA GLU A 39 3.81 -4.29 -0.98
C GLU A 39 5.28 -3.90 -1.04
N ALA A 40 5.81 -3.66 -2.24
CA ALA A 40 7.18 -3.21 -2.42
C ALA A 40 7.40 -1.85 -1.76
N TYR A 41 6.45 -0.93 -1.89
CA TYR A 41 6.53 0.36 -1.22
C TYR A 41 6.61 0.21 0.30
N VAL A 42 5.69 -0.58 0.87
CA VAL A 42 5.66 -0.79 2.32
C VAL A 42 6.96 -1.44 2.82
N ALA A 43 7.46 -2.44 2.10
CA ALA A 43 8.70 -3.11 2.45
C ALA A 43 9.89 -2.14 2.39
N ALA A 44 9.97 -1.32 1.35
CA ALA A 44 11.07 -0.38 1.18
C ALA A 44 11.08 0.71 2.24
N VAL A 45 9.91 1.28 2.57
CA VAL A 45 9.82 2.33 3.57
C VAL A 45 10.03 1.77 4.98
N THR A 46 9.55 0.56 5.25
CA THR A 46 9.74 -0.11 6.53
C THR A 46 11.24 -0.39 6.78
N ALA A 47 11.98 -0.71 5.73
CA ALA A 47 13.42 -0.95 5.83
C ALA A 47 14.20 0.31 6.24
N LYS A 48 13.61 1.51 6.09
CA LYS A 48 14.23 2.76 6.57
C LYS A 48 14.15 2.93 8.08
N GLY A 49 13.31 2.14 8.76
CA GLY A 49 13.19 2.15 10.21
C GLY A 49 11.98 2.91 10.74
N ALA A 50 11.80 2.84 12.06
CA ALA A 50 10.62 3.39 12.73
C ALA A 50 10.50 4.92 12.57
N GLU A 51 11.63 5.61 12.47
CA GLU A 51 11.64 7.07 12.32
C GLU A 51 10.96 7.49 11.02
N GLU A 52 11.24 6.78 9.94
CA GLU A 52 10.62 7.04 8.63
C GLU A 52 9.13 6.65 8.65
N THR A 53 8.81 5.47 9.18
CA THR A 53 7.42 4.98 9.19
C THR A 53 6.49 5.77 10.11
N ALA A 54 7.05 6.54 11.05
CA ALA A 54 6.27 7.39 11.95
C ALA A 54 5.88 8.73 11.34
N LYS A 55 6.46 9.11 10.20
CA LYS A 55 6.15 10.40 9.57
C LYS A 55 4.70 10.39 9.04
N PRO A 56 3.90 11.45 9.33
CA PRO A 56 2.49 11.48 8.90
C PRO A 56 2.27 11.24 7.39
N PRO A 57 3.05 11.84 6.47
CA PRO A 57 2.86 11.55 5.04
C PRO A 57 3.14 10.08 4.69
N VAL A 58 4.09 9.45 5.38
CA VAL A 58 4.42 8.04 5.17
C VAL A 58 3.31 7.15 5.69
N ILE A 59 2.76 7.46 6.87
CA ILE A 59 1.62 6.72 7.44
C ILE A 59 0.45 6.72 6.47
N LYS A 60 0.15 7.88 5.86
CA LYS A 60 -0.93 7.98 4.88
C LYS A 60 -0.70 7.09 3.66
N LYS A 61 0.54 7.04 3.17
CA LYS A 61 0.89 6.22 2.01
C LYS A 61 0.87 4.73 2.34
N ILE A 62 1.31 4.34 3.53
CA ILE A 62 1.22 2.96 3.98
C ILE A 62 -0.26 2.56 4.13
N ALA A 63 -1.09 3.42 4.71
CA ALA A 63 -2.53 3.18 4.82
C ALA A 63 -3.17 3.02 3.45
N GLU A 64 -2.83 3.88 2.49
CA GLU A 64 -3.28 3.76 1.11
C GLU A 64 -2.91 2.40 0.53
N SER A 65 -1.66 1.97 0.76
CA SER A 65 -1.14 0.70 0.26
C SER A 65 -1.95 -0.47 0.79
N TYR A 66 -2.10 -0.56 2.10
CA TYR A 66 -2.86 -1.65 2.72
C TYR A 66 -4.34 -1.61 2.33
N ASN A 67 -4.96 -0.43 2.30
CA ASN A 67 -6.36 -0.30 1.92
C ASN A 67 -6.60 -0.72 0.47
N THR A 68 -5.71 -0.34 -0.44
CA THR A 68 -5.86 -0.72 -1.85
C THR A 68 -5.66 -2.21 -2.05
N ILE A 69 -4.68 -2.80 -1.37
CA ILE A 69 -4.48 -4.24 -1.42
C ILE A 69 -5.71 -4.96 -0.85
N GLY A 70 -6.22 -4.49 0.30
CA GLY A 70 -7.44 -5.06 0.88
C GLY A 70 -8.63 -4.98 -0.05
N ALA A 71 -8.85 -3.82 -0.67
CA ALA A 71 -9.93 -3.63 -1.63
C ALA A 71 -9.80 -4.56 -2.84
N THR A 72 -8.56 -4.80 -3.29
CA THR A 72 -8.29 -5.70 -4.40
C THR A 72 -8.67 -7.14 -4.05
N TYR A 73 -8.41 -7.56 -2.81
CA TYR A 73 -8.80 -8.91 -2.36
C TYR A 73 -10.27 -9.04 -1.99
N ALA A 74 -10.98 -7.93 -1.78
CA ALA A 74 -12.36 -7.97 -1.24
C ALA A 74 -13.32 -8.86 -2.04
N ASN A 75 -13.12 -8.98 -3.34
CA ASN A 75 -13.98 -9.81 -4.20
C ASN A 75 -13.49 -11.24 -4.37
N THR A 76 -12.25 -11.53 -4.01
CA THR A 76 -11.64 -12.85 -4.25
C THR A 76 -11.26 -13.57 -2.96
N ASP A 77 -10.85 -12.83 -1.93
CA ASP A 77 -10.40 -13.42 -0.66
C ASP A 77 -10.70 -12.45 0.48
N LYS A 78 -11.90 -12.58 1.04
CA LYS A 78 -12.36 -11.70 2.13
C LYS A 78 -11.48 -11.78 3.37
N VAL A 79 -10.90 -12.95 3.65
CA VAL A 79 -10.02 -13.12 4.81
C VAL A 79 -8.76 -12.26 4.65
N LYS A 80 -8.14 -12.31 3.48
CA LYS A 80 -6.99 -11.47 3.20
C LYS A 80 -7.35 -9.97 3.19
N ALA A 81 -8.52 -9.64 2.64
CA ALA A 81 -8.99 -8.26 2.63
C ALA A 81 -9.06 -7.71 4.05
N VAL A 82 -9.69 -8.45 4.96
CA VAL A 82 -9.80 -8.04 6.37
C VAL A 82 -8.42 -7.93 7.02
N GLU A 83 -7.50 -8.85 6.72
CA GLU A 83 -6.12 -8.77 7.22
C GLU A 83 -5.46 -7.45 6.86
N TYR A 84 -5.55 -7.03 5.59
CA TYR A 84 -4.92 -5.79 5.15
C TYR A 84 -5.59 -4.56 5.73
N PHE A 85 -6.92 -4.55 5.85
CA PHE A 85 -7.60 -3.45 6.51
C PHE A 85 -7.22 -3.36 7.99
N ASN A 86 -7.02 -4.49 8.67
CA ASN A 86 -6.52 -4.50 10.04
C ASN A 86 -5.09 -3.98 10.13
N LYS A 87 -4.25 -4.25 9.13
CA LYS A 87 -2.90 -3.66 9.06
C LYS A 87 -2.97 -2.14 8.97
N THR A 88 -3.92 -1.60 8.21
CA THR A 88 -4.17 -0.16 8.17
C THR A 88 -4.49 0.36 9.57
N LEU A 89 -5.41 -0.31 10.29
CA LEU A 89 -5.83 0.12 11.61
C LEU A 89 -4.71 0.02 12.65
N ALA A 90 -3.72 -0.83 12.43
CA ALA A 90 -2.56 -0.92 13.32
C ALA A 90 -1.71 0.34 13.28
N ILE A 91 -1.67 1.04 12.14
CA ILE A 91 -0.89 2.27 11.98
C ILE A 91 -1.75 3.54 12.00
N ASP A 92 -3.04 3.40 11.72
CA ASP A 92 -4.01 4.51 11.68
C ASP A 92 -5.35 3.99 12.21
N PRO A 93 -5.50 3.90 13.55
CA PRO A 93 -6.70 3.29 14.17
C PRO A 93 -8.01 3.97 13.83
N ALA A 94 -7.99 5.24 13.45
CA ALA A 94 -9.19 6.00 13.10
C ALA A 94 -9.46 6.01 11.60
N ASN A 95 -8.76 5.19 10.81
CA ASN A 95 -8.92 5.19 9.37
C ASN A 95 -10.35 4.78 8.97
N ALA A 96 -11.11 5.75 8.48
CA ALA A 96 -12.54 5.56 8.17
C ALA A 96 -12.75 4.54 7.06
N TYR A 97 -11.88 4.55 6.05
CA TYR A 97 -11.99 3.61 4.92
C TYR A 97 -11.84 2.16 5.40
N ALA A 98 -10.81 1.89 6.21
CA ALA A 98 -10.55 0.56 6.73
C ALA A 98 -11.68 0.08 7.65
N LEU A 99 -12.16 0.94 8.55
CA LEU A 99 -13.26 0.59 9.46
C LEU A 99 -14.53 0.26 8.68
N SER A 100 -14.88 1.10 7.72
CA SER A 100 -16.05 0.91 6.88
C SER A 100 -15.96 -0.37 6.04
N SER A 101 -14.78 -0.63 5.46
CA SER A 101 -14.56 -1.79 4.61
C SER A 101 -14.69 -3.10 5.38
N ILE A 102 -14.11 -3.17 6.58
CA ILE A 102 -14.24 -4.35 7.44
C ILE A 102 -15.70 -4.61 7.78
N LYS A 103 -16.43 -3.55 8.11
CA LYS A 103 -17.85 -3.66 8.45
C LYS A 103 -18.66 -4.22 7.29
N GLN A 104 -18.36 -3.79 6.06
CA GLN A 104 -19.05 -4.28 4.86
C GLN A 104 -18.71 -5.74 4.55
N LEU A 105 -17.50 -6.20 4.88
CA LEU A 105 -17.07 -7.57 4.61
C LEU A 105 -17.58 -8.58 5.63
N LYS A 106 -18.01 -8.12 6.78
CA LYS A 106 -18.63 -8.96 7.79
C LYS A 106 -20.13 -9.07 7.53
#